data_881d9cfa476fb86582a93a5f82e0abde
#
_entry.id   881d9cfa476fb86582a93a5f82e0abde
#
_cell.length_a   1.000
_cell.length_b   1.000
_cell.length_c   1.000
_cell.angle_alpha   90.00
_cell.angle_beta   90.00
_cell.angle_gamma   90.00
#
_symmetry.space_group_name_H-M   'P 1'
#
loop_
_entity.id
_entity.type
_entity.pdbx_description
1 polymer ?
#
loop_
_entity_poly.entity_id
_entity_poly.type
_entity_poly.pdbx_seq_one_letter_code
_entity_poly.pdbx_strand_id
1 'polypeptide(L)'
;MEGYISNMYQNKKRYALTDGIILDGTCGMVPQRGGTIYISGGRIVDIADGSQLAAGYEPVNLNGKYVLPGLINMHVHLPASGKPKEKPSDPRKLVKLITANRMMRGIGLKLCEGYAKTELLSGVTTIRTVGGVADFDTVIRDQAAAGKILAPRVVASNMAVSVPGGHMAGSLAYEARTAEEAAAYVEKIAAEKVDLIKLMITGGVMDAEVVGEPGVLRMRPELVKAACDKAHSLGIKVAAHVESTEGVRV
;
A
#
# COMPACT_ATOMS: atom_id res chain seq x y z
N MET A 1 -9.50 -23.23 2.82
CA MET A 1 -9.10 -22.09 3.66
C MET A 1 -9.71 -20.77 3.17
N GLU A 2 -9.89 -20.56 1.85
CA GLU A 2 -10.49 -19.35 1.28
C GLU A 2 -11.97 -19.13 1.66
N GLY A 3 -12.78 -20.18 1.74
CA GLY A 3 -14.19 -20.09 2.17
C GLY A 3 -14.39 -19.74 3.66
N TYR A 4 -13.36 -19.97 4.49
CA TYR A 4 -13.43 -19.67 5.94
C TYR A 4 -13.23 -18.17 6.21
N ILE A 5 -12.39 -17.51 5.43
CA ILE A 5 -12.03 -16.09 5.62
C ILE A 5 -13.12 -15.16 5.06
N SER A 6 -13.71 -15.49 3.89
CA SER A 6 -14.85 -14.75 3.32
C SER A 6 -16.07 -14.70 4.27
N ASN A 7 -16.31 -15.77 5.01
CA ASN A 7 -17.38 -15.83 6.00
C ASN A 7 -17.09 -15.02 7.29
N MET A 8 -15.85 -14.74 7.63
CA MET A 8 -15.51 -13.96 8.83
C MET A 8 -15.94 -12.49 8.71
N TYR A 9 -15.91 -11.90 7.51
CA TYR A 9 -16.33 -10.51 7.28
C TYR A 9 -17.86 -10.31 7.25
N GLN A 10 -18.62 -11.35 6.95
CA GLN A 10 -20.09 -11.29 6.92
C GLN A 10 -20.76 -11.89 8.17
N ASN A 11 -20.00 -12.47 9.09
CA ASN A 11 -20.56 -13.26 10.16
C ASN A 11 -20.76 -12.43 11.44
N LYS A 12 -21.99 -12.49 11.99
CA LYS A 12 -22.36 -12.00 13.33
C LYS A 12 -21.66 -12.79 14.47
N LYS A 13 -20.68 -13.62 14.16
CA LYS A 13 -19.93 -14.40 15.12
C LYS A 13 -19.11 -13.48 16.04
N ARG A 14 -19.12 -13.83 17.31
CA ARG A 14 -18.36 -13.19 18.37
C ARG A 14 -17.19 -14.10 18.74
N TYR A 15 -16.00 -13.57 18.80
CA TYR A 15 -14.79 -14.34 19.16
C TYR A 15 -14.16 -13.79 20.42
N ALA A 16 -13.64 -14.68 21.27
CA ALA A 16 -12.78 -14.32 22.38
C ALA A 16 -11.41 -14.93 22.13
N LEU A 17 -10.41 -14.07 21.88
CA LEU A 17 -9.02 -14.50 21.75
C LEU A 17 -8.44 -14.65 23.15
N THR A 18 -8.12 -15.89 23.56
CA THR A 18 -7.65 -16.23 24.90
C THR A 18 -6.22 -16.71 24.88
N ASP A 19 -5.57 -16.73 26.06
CA ASP A 19 -4.21 -17.25 26.24
C ASP A 19 -3.19 -16.62 25.27
N GLY A 20 -3.31 -15.31 25.06
CA GLY A 20 -2.35 -14.52 24.31
C GLY A 20 -1.53 -13.57 25.17
N ILE A 21 -0.44 -13.06 24.63
CA ILE A 21 0.35 -11.99 25.22
C ILE A 21 0.04 -10.70 24.40
N ILE A 22 -0.69 -9.77 25.00
CA ILE A 22 -1.17 -8.59 24.30
C ILE A 22 -0.09 -7.49 24.35
N LEU A 23 0.24 -6.97 23.17
CA LEU A 23 1.08 -5.80 22.96
C LEU A 23 0.19 -4.71 22.34
N ASP A 24 -0.15 -3.68 23.09
CA ASP A 24 -1.15 -2.67 22.67
C ASP A 24 -0.62 -1.61 21.68
N GLY A 25 0.70 -1.59 21.45
CA GLY A 25 1.35 -0.65 20.53
C GLY A 25 1.51 0.78 21.08
N THR A 26 1.24 1.01 22.35
CA THR A 26 1.42 2.33 22.98
C THR A 26 2.88 2.61 23.34
N CYS A 27 3.23 3.89 23.52
CA CYS A 27 4.54 4.26 24.05
C CYS A 27 4.63 3.81 25.53
N GLY A 28 5.64 3.00 25.85
CA GLY A 28 5.77 2.40 27.17
C GLY A 28 5.00 1.10 27.36
N MET A 29 4.58 0.48 26.28
CA MET A 29 3.88 -0.80 26.25
C MET A 29 4.52 -1.87 27.13
N VAL A 30 3.72 -2.46 28.00
CA VAL A 30 4.09 -3.64 28.81
C VAL A 30 3.31 -4.85 28.31
N PRO A 31 3.96 -5.99 28.05
CA PRO A 31 3.26 -7.21 27.62
C PRO A 31 2.22 -7.65 28.66
N GLN A 32 0.96 -7.68 28.29
CA GLN A 32 -0.15 -8.10 29.15
C GLN A 32 -0.42 -9.60 28.95
N ARG A 33 -0.26 -10.40 30.01
CA ARG A 33 -0.49 -11.84 30.00
C ARG A 33 -1.88 -12.15 30.61
N GLY A 34 -2.54 -13.19 30.08
CA GLY A 34 -3.82 -13.65 30.60
C GLY A 34 -5.03 -12.81 30.18
N GLY A 35 -4.84 -11.75 29.37
CA GLY A 35 -5.94 -10.97 28.84
C GLY A 35 -6.74 -11.72 27.76
N THR A 36 -8.01 -11.37 27.65
CA THR A 36 -8.91 -11.86 26.59
C THR A 36 -9.38 -10.71 25.73
N ILE A 37 -9.20 -10.83 24.39
CA ILE A 37 -9.67 -9.84 23.43
C ILE A 37 -11.02 -10.29 22.88
N TYR A 38 -12.06 -9.52 23.11
CA TYR A 38 -13.41 -9.78 22.60
C TYR A 38 -13.64 -9.07 21.26
N ILE A 39 -14.07 -9.83 20.26
CA ILE A 39 -14.34 -9.35 18.90
C ILE A 39 -15.82 -9.59 18.57
N SER A 40 -16.52 -8.54 18.13
CA SER A 40 -17.89 -8.61 17.65
C SER A 40 -18.05 -7.68 16.44
N GLY A 41 -18.69 -8.19 15.36
CA GLY A 41 -18.89 -7.41 14.14
C GLY A 41 -17.58 -6.92 13.50
N GLY A 42 -16.49 -7.69 13.61
CA GLY A 42 -15.17 -7.34 13.07
C GLY A 42 -14.43 -6.22 13.83
N ARG A 43 -14.87 -5.91 15.06
CA ARG A 43 -14.26 -4.89 15.92
C ARG A 43 -13.90 -5.48 17.27
N ILE A 44 -12.79 -5.02 17.85
CA ILE A 44 -12.49 -5.25 19.26
C ILE A 44 -13.52 -4.45 20.06
N VAL A 45 -14.29 -5.14 20.91
CA VAL A 45 -15.32 -4.53 21.75
C VAL A 45 -14.92 -4.45 23.20
N ASP A 46 -13.96 -5.30 23.63
CA ASP A 46 -13.42 -5.28 24.97
C ASP A 46 -12.05 -5.99 25.04
N ILE A 47 -11.24 -5.62 26.02
CA ILE A 47 -10.02 -6.32 26.42
C ILE A 47 -10.08 -6.47 27.93
N ALA A 48 -10.39 -7.67 28.38
CA ALA A 48 -10.56 -8.00 29.79
C ALA A 48 -9.37 -8.80 30.36
N ASP A 49 -9.33 -8.94 31.68
CA ASP A 49 -8.29 -9.69 32.40
C ASP A 49 -8.33 -11.22 32.20
N GLY A 50 -9.36 -11.72 31.49
CA GLY A 50 -9.47 -13.13 31.12
C GLY A 50 -9.94 -14.06 32.22
N SER A 51 -10.36 -13.58 33.39
CA SER A 51 -10.78 -14.41 34.53
C SER A 51 -12.03 -15.25 34.26
N GLN A 52 -12.94 -14.78 33.39
CA GLN A 52 -14.12 -15.51 32.94
C GLN A 52 -14.45 -15.20 31.48
N LEU A 53 -14.77 -16.24 30.70
CA LEU A 53 -15.22 -16.09 29.32
C LEU A 53 -16.67 -15.57 29.29
N ALA A 54 -16.90 -14.44 28.61
CA ALA A 54 -18.23 -13.90 28.43
C ALA A 54 -19.12 -14.83 27.58
N ALA A 55 -20.36 -15.00 27.98
CA ALA A 55 -21.33 -15.87 27.29
C ALA A 55 -21.57 -15.39 25.84
N GLY A 56 -21.71 -16.32 24.91
CA GLY A 56 -22.01 -16.06 23.50
C GLY A 56 -20.78 -15.70 22.65
N TYR A 57 -19.56 -15.86 23.16
CA TYR A 57 -18.33 -15.75 22.40
C TYR A 57 -17.72 -17.13 22.13
N GLU A 58 -17.23 -17.34 20.90
CA GLU A 58 -16.47 -18.53 20.50
C GLU A 58 -15.01 -18.34 20.92
N PRO A 59 -14.44 -19.20 21.81
CA PRO A 59 -13.07 -19.05 22.25
C PRO A 59 -12.09 -19.47 21.15
N VAL A 60 -11.04 -18.66 20.96
CA VAL A 60 -9.89 -18.94 20.09
C VAL A 60 -8.64 -18.90 20.95
N ASN A 61 -8.08 -20.07 21.30
CA ASN A 61 -6.85 -20.15 22.08
C ASN A 61 -5.64 -19.77 21.22
N LEU A 62 -4.88 -18.80 21.66
CA LEU A 62 -3.68 -18.30 20.97
C LEU A 62 -2.41 -19.06 21.38
N ASN A 63 -2.50 -19.95 22.37
CA ASN A 63 -1.37 -20.78 22.82
C ASN A 63 -0.10 -19.96 23.15
N GLY A 64 -0.25 -18.92 23.93
CA GLY A 64 0.83 -18.03 24.36
C GLY A 64 1.44 -17.15 23.26
N LYS A 65 0.81 -17.04 22.08
CA LYS A 65 1.29 -16.18 21.00
C LYS A 65 1.09 -14.70 21.34
N TYR A 66 1.95 -13.87 20.77
CA TYR A 66 1.83 -12.43 20.86
C TYR A 66 0.73 -11.91 19.93
N VAL A 67 -0.07 -10.98 20.44
CA VAL A 67 -1.07 -10.23 19.69
C VAL A 67 -0.70 -8.77 19.72
N LEU A 68 -0.62 -8.15 18.56
CA LEU A 68 -0.27 -6.74 18.41
C LEU A 68 -1.16 -6.11 17.33
N PRO A 69 -1.30 -4.76 17.32
CA PRO A 69 -1.95 -4.07 16.21
C PRO A 69 -1.30 -4.46 14.88
N GLY A 70 -2.10 -4.59 13.84
CA GLY A 70 -1.59 -4.93 12.53
C GLY A 70 -0.57 -3.91 12.04
N LEU A 71 0.51 -4.37 11.43
CA LEU A 71 1.57 -3.52 10.90
C LEU A 71 1.06 -2.68 9.73
N ILE A 72 1.66 -1.51 9.53
CA ILE A 72 1.36 -0.59 8.43
C ILE A 72 2.61 -0.42 7.58
N ASN A 73 2.54 -0.79 6.29
CA ASN A 73 3.60 -0.55 5.32
C ASN A 73 3.26 0.68 4.47
N MET A 74 4.02 1.76 4.69
CA MET A 74 3.75 3.06 4.06
C MET A 74 4.39 3.22 2.69
N HIS A 75 5.13 2.23 2.16
CA HIS A 75 5.80 2.31 0.87
C HIS A 75 5.77 0.96 0.15
N VAL A 76 4.77 0.78 -0.71
CA VAL A 76 4.56 -0.47 -1.46
C VAL A 76 4.39 -0.17 -2.95
N HIS A 77 4.99 -1.02 -3.78
CA HIS A 77 4.72 -1.10 -5.21
C HIS A 77 4.11 -2.48 -5.51
N LEU A 78 2.79 -2.58 -5.61
CA LEU A 78 2.10 -3.86 -5.78
C LEU A 78 2.55 -4.69 -6.99
N PRO A 79 3.01 -4.11 -8.12
CA PRO A 79 3.55 -4.90 -9.23
C PRO A 79 4.92 -5.54 -8.96
N ALA A 80 5.58 -5.18 -7.84
CA ALA A 80 6.91 -5.68 -7.49
C ALA A 80 6.83 -6.81 -6.46
N SER A 81 7.57 -7.89 -6.69
CA SER A 81 7.60 -9.05 -5.77
C SER A 81 8.45 -8.83 -4.50
N GLY A 82 9.25 -7.75 -4.47
CA GLY A 82 10.27 -7.54 -3.42
C GLY A 82 11.42 -8.54 -3.43
N LYS A 83 11.41 -9.54 -4.31
CA LYS A 83 12.48 -10.55 -4.39
C LYS A 83 13.66 -10.02 -5.21
N PRO A 84 14.91 -10.27 -4.76
CA PRO A 84 16.08 -9.98 -5.57
C PRO A 84 15.99 -10.68 -6.93
N LYS A 85 16.42 -9.99 -7.98
CA LYS A 85 16.51 -10.55 -9.34
C LYS A 85 17.96 -10.80 -9.69
N GLU A 86 18.25 -11.99 -10.18
CA GLU A 86 19.60 -12.34 -10.67
C GLU A 86 19.99 -11.56 -11.93
N LYS A 87 19.00 -11.18 -12.75
CA LYS A 87 19.21 -10.42 -13.99
C LYS A 87 18.37 -9.16 -14.01
N PRO A 88 18.94 -8.02 -14.44
CA PRO A 88 18.20 -6.80 -14.65
C PRO A 88 17.05 -7.04 -15.64
N SER A 89 15.87 -6.51 -15.37
CA SER A 89 14.74 -6.55 -16.28
C SER A 89 14.18 -5.15 -16.47
N ASP A 90 13.88 -4.77 -17.70
CA ASP A 90 13.22 -3.49 -17.97
C ASP A 90 11.75 -3.55 -17.50
N PRO A 91 11.37 -2.80 -16.46
CA PRO A 91 10.01 -2.82 -15.94
C PRO A 91 8.98 -2.31 -16.96
N ARG A 92 9.37 -1.46 -17.92
CA ARG A 92 8.49 -0.93 -18.98
C ARG A 92 7.95 -2.04 -19.88
N LYS A 93 8.78 -3.06 -20.18
CA LYS A 93 8.35 -4.22 -20.96
C LYS A 93 7.28 -5.03 -20.26
N LEU A 94 7.45 -5.25 -18.95
CA LEU A 94 6.46 -5.96 -18.15
C LEU A 94 5.16 -5.18 -18.07
N VAL A 95 5.22 -3.89 -17.77
CA VAL A 95 4.05 -3.01 -17.70
C VAL A 95 3.30 -3.02 -19.03
N LYS A 96 4.01 -2.82 -20.16
CA LYS A 96 3.41 -2.89 -21.50
C LYS A 96 2.72 -4.24 -21.76
N LEU A 97 3.31 -5.35 -21.32
CA LEU A 97 2.73 -6.68 -21.47
C LEU A 97 1.43 -6.82 -20.67
N ILE A 98 1.46 -6.52 -19.37
CA ILE A 98 0.28 -6.72 -18.49
C ILE A 98 -0.82 -5.68 -18.70
N THR A 99 -0.59 -4.64 -19.50
CA THR A 99 -1.60 -3.64 -19.88
C THR A 99 -2.04 -3.78 -21.35
N ALA A 100 -1.47 -4.72 -22.12
CA ALA A 100 -1.66 -4.83 -23.58
C ALA A 100 -3.10 -5.12 -23.99
N ASN A 101 -3.84 -5.90 -23.20
CA ASN A 101 -5.24 -6.24 -23.47
C ASN A 101 -5.94 -6.68 -22.17
N ARG A 102 -7.26 -6.91 -22.24
CA ARG A 102 -8.10 -7.28 -21.10
C ARG A 102 -7.63 -8.55 -20.38
N MET A 103 -7.18 -9.57 -21.14
CA MET A 103 -6.71 -10.82 -20.56
C MET A 103 -5.40 -10.62 -19.79
N MET A 104 -4.40 -9.97 -20.40
CA MET A 104 -3.12 -9.66 -19.75
C MET A 104 -3.29 -8.76 -18.53
N ARG A 105 -4.22 -7.78 -18.63
CA ARG A 105 -4.59 -6.96 -17.47
C ARG A 105 -5.14 -7.82 -16.32
N GLY A 106 -5.99 -8.79 -16.59
CA GLY A 106 -6.50 -9.74 -15.60
C GLY A 106 -5.37 -10.52 -14.91
N ILE A 107 -4.39 -10.99 -15.69
CA ILE A 107 -3.20 -11.67 -15.16
C ILE A 107 -2.37 -10.73 -14.26
N GLY A 108 -2.14 -9.49 -14.69
CA GLY A 108 -1.42 -8.49 -13.92
C GLY A 108 -2.12 -8.16 -12.60
N LEU A 109 -3.44 -7.98 -12.62
CA LEU A 109 -4.24 -7.76 -11.41
C LEU A 109 -4.14 -8.94 -10.44
N LYS A 110 -4.24 -10.18 -10.95
CA LYS A 110 -4.14 -11.38 -10.12
C LYS A 110 -2.76 -11.54 -9.49
N LEU A 111 -1.71 -11.13 -10.19
CA LEU A 111 -0.34 -11.08 -9.65
C LEU A 111 -0.25 -10.07 -8.49
N CYS A 112 -0.73 -8.85 -8.69
CA CYS A 112 -0.74 -7.81 -7.65
C CYS A 112 -1.60 -8.21 -6.44
N GLU A 113 -2.76 -8.87 -6.65
CA GLU A 113 -3.58 -9.47 -5.60
C GLU A 113 -2.78 -10.49 -4.77
N GLY A 114 -2.00 -11.34 -5.44
CA GLY A 114 -1.13 -12.31 -4.78
C GLY A 114 -0.07 -11.64 -3.88
N TYR A 115 0.52 -10.54 -4.33
CA TYR A 115 1.48 -9.77 -3.52
C TYR A 115 0.81 -9.05 -2.35
N ALA A 116 -0.36 -8.44 -2.57
CA ALA A 116 -1.15 -7.84 -1.48
C ALA A 116 -1.54 -8.88 -0.41
N LYS A 117 -1.92 -10.10 -0.82
CA LYS A 117 -2.17 -11.21 0.10
C LYS A 117 -0.92 -11.61 0.89
N THR A 118 0.25 -11.60 0.27
CA THR A 118 1.53 -11.89 0.95
C THR A 118 1.82 -10.85 2.03
N GLU A 119 1.62 -9.55 1.75
CA GLU A 119 1.71 -8.47 2.75
C GLU A 119 0.80 -8.76 3.95
N LEU A 120 -0.47 -9.06 3.71
CA LEU A 120 -1.42 -9.37 4.78
C LEU A 120 -0.96 -10.57 5.63
N LEU A 121 -0.50 -11.65 4.99
CA LEU A 121 -0.06 -12.85 5.69
C LEU A 121 1.25 -12.67 6.46
N SER A 122 2.01 -11.61 6.17
CA SER A 122 3.19 -11.22 6.95
C SER A 122 2.85 -10.38 8.19
N GLY A 123 1.56 -10.06 8.42
CA GLY A 123 1.09 -9.24 9.53
C GLY A 123 0.87 -7.76 9.16
N VAL A 124 1.08 -7.38 7.89
CA VAL A 124 0.81 -6.02 7.40
C VAL A 124 -0.66 -5.90 7.03
N THR A 125 -1.44 -5.21 7.86
CA THR A 125 -2.90 -5.06 7.69
C THR A 125 -3.32 -3.81 6.94
N THR A 126 -2.39 -2.87 6.74
CA THR A 126 -2.59 -1.65 5.94
C THR A 126 -1.35 -1.38 5.10
N ILE A 127 -1.55 -1.10 3.82
CA ILE A 127 -0.47 -0.70 2.91
C ILE A 127 -0.81 0.64 2.26
N ARG A 128 0.22 1.45 2.01
CA ARG A 128 0.15 2.62 1.14
C ARG A 128 0.95 2.36 -0.11
N THR A 129 0.29 2.35 -1.27
CA THR A 129 0.99 2.25 -2.54
C THR A 129 1.51 3.63 -2.96
N VAL A 130 2.65 3.67 -3.63
CA VAL A 130 3.34 4.91 -3.99
C VAL A 130 3.95 4.82 -5.40
N GLY A 131 3.13 4.42 -6.33
CA GLY A 131 3.42 4.17 -7.74
C GLY A 131 3.05 2.74 -8.12
N GLY A 132 2.07 2.61 -8.98
CA GLY A 132 1.49 1.36 -9.46
C GLY A 132 1.38 1.31 -10.98
N VAL A 133 0.73 0.27 -11.49
CA VAL A 133 0.44 0.10 -12.92
C VAL A 133 -0.99 0.49 -13.20
N ALA A 134 -1.21 1.46 -14.07
CA ALA A 134 -2.55 1.93 -14.42
C ALA A 134 -3.38 2.17 -13.15
N ASP A 135 -4.62 1.66 -13.09
CA ASP A 135 -5.55 1.76 -11.97
C ASP A 135 -5.54 0.52 -11.04
N PHE A 136 -4.48 -0.29 -11.07
CA PHE A 136 -4.47 -1.57 -10.36
C PHE A 136 -4.61 -1.41 -8.84
N ASP A 137 -4.00 -0.39 -8.26
CA ASP A 137 -4.03 -0.18 -6.81
C ASP A 137 -5.46 0.14 -6.33
N THR A 138 -6.18 1.01 -7.04
CA THR A 138 -7.59 1.34 -6.72
C THR A 138 -8.51 0.15 -6.94
N VAL A 139 -8.30 -0.66 -7.98
CA VAL A 139 -9.07 -1.90 -8.22
C VAL A 139 -8.88 -2.88 -7.07
N ILE A 140 -7.64 -3.10 -6.62
CA ILE A 140 -7.32 -4.00 -5.50
C ILE A 140 -7.89 -3.44 -4.19
N ARG A 141 -7.76 -2.14 -3.94
CA ARG A 141 -8.37 -1.46 -2.80
C ARG A 141 -9.87 -1.74 -2.72
N ASP A 142 -10.57 -1.48 -3.82
CA ASP A 142 -12.03 -1.58 -3.86
C ASP A 142 -12.50 -3.05 -3.74
N GLN A 143 -11.77 -3.99 -4.33
CA GLN A 143 -12.04 -5.42 -4.17
C GLN A 143 -11.79 -5.90 -2.73
N ALA A 144 -10.70 -5.44 -2.09
CA ALA A 144 -10.39 -5.74 -0.70
C ALA A 144 -11.46 -5.17 0.24
N ALA A 145 -11.84 -3.89 0.05
CA ALA A 145 -12.88 -3.23 0.83
C ALA A 145 -14.25 -3.91 0.68
N ALA A 146 -14.54 -4.46 -0.50
CA ALA A 146 -15.76 -5.24 -0.76
C ALA A 146 -15.68 -6.70 -0.27
N GLY A 147 -14.57 -7.13 0.33
CA GLY A 147 -14.36 -8.51 0.79
C GLY A 147 -14.27 -9.55 -0.35
N LYS A 148 -14.02 -9.12 -1.58
CA LYS A 148 -13.90 -10.02 -2.76
C LYS A 148 -12.55 -10.70 -2.84
N ILE A 149 -11.54 -10.11 -2.26
CA ILE A 149 -10.16 -10.63 -2.19
C ILE A 149 -9.62 -10.50 -0.78
N LEU A 150 -8.67 -11.36 -0.45
CA LEU A 150 -7.93 -11.29 0.81
C LEU A 150 -6.70 -10.40 0.62
N ALA A 151 -6.76 -9.19 1.14
CA ALA A 151 -5.67 -8.21 1.05
C ALA A 151 -5.71 -7.25 2.27
N PRO A 152 -4.64 -6.51 2.55
CA PRO A 152 -4.65 -5.42 3.54
C PRO A 152 -5.63 -4.32 3.12
N ARG A 153 -5.92 -3.39 4.03
CA ARG A 153 -6.45 -2.09 3.65
C ARG A 153 -5.43 -1.40 2.75
N VAL A 154 -5.86 -0.90 1.60
CA VAL A 154 -4.97 -0.22 0.65
C VAL A 154 -5.28 1.28 0.64
N VAL A 155 -4.24 2.10 0.78
CA VAL A 155 -4.26 3.53 0.49
C VAL A 155 -3.58 3.69 -0.88
N ALA A 156 -4.37 3.95 -1.92
CA ALA A 156 -3.99 3.76 -3.32
C ALA A 156 -3.48 5.04 -3.98
N SER A 157 -2.36 4.95 -4.73
CA SER A 157 -1.84 6.05 -5.55
C SER A 157 -1.98 5.84 -7.05
N ASN A 158 -2.10 4.60 -7.53
CA ASN A 158 -1.97 4.25 -8.94
C ASN A 158 -0.66 4.75 -9.56
N MET A 159 -0.67 5.23 -10.81
CA MET A 159 0.51 5.78 -11.48
C MET A 159 1.04 7.01 -10.72
N ALA A 160 2.37 7.16 -10.72
CA ALA A 160 3.03 8.37 -10.24
C ALA A 160 3.18 9.42 -11.37
N VAL A 161 3.67 10.60 -11.02
CA VAL A 161 4.16 11.60 -11.99
C VAL A 161 5.66 11.73 -11.85
N SER A 162 6.36 11.64 -12.97
CA SER A 162 7.81 11.78 -13.13
C SER A 162 8.12 12.68 -14.31
N VAL A 163 9.35 12.71 -14.74
CA VAL A 163 9.82 13.40 -15.96
C VAL A 163 10.53 12.40 -16.87
N PRO A 164 10.74 12.72 -18.16
CA PRO A 164 11.57 11.87 -19.03
C PRO A 164 12.94 11.60 -18.41
N GLY A 165 13.33 10.32 -18.34
CA GLY A 165 14.58 9.88 -17.69
C GLY A 165 14.57 9.96 -16.16
N GLY A 166 13.47 10.31 -15.54
CA GLY A 166 13.30 10.31 -14.08
C GLY A 166 12.98 8.92 -13.53
N HIS A 167 12.91 8.83 -12.20
CA HIS A 167 12.64 7.57 -11.51
C HIS A 167 11.33 6.96 -11.95
N MET A 168 11.32 5.66 -12.28
CA MET A 168 10.18 4.87 -12.75
C MET A 168 9.46 5.44 -14.00
N ALA A 169 10.06 6.37 -14.71
CA ALA A 169 9.53 7.00 -15.92
C ALA A 169 9.11 5.96 -16.97
N GLY A 170 7.90 6.09 -17.52
CA GLY A 170 7.34 5.19 -18.54
C GLY A 170 7.02 3.77 -18.05
N SER A 171 7.13 3.51 -16.73
CA SER A 171 6.71 2.23 -16.13
C SER A 171 5.61 2.42 -15.08
N LEU A 172 5.96 2.89 -13.89
CA LEU A 172 5.01 3.18 -12.80
C LEU A 172 4.70 4.68 -12.67
N ALA A 173 5.22 5.52 -13.58
CA ALA A 173 5.02 6.96 -13.59
C ALA A 173 4.78 7.50 -15.01
N TYR A 174 3.89 8.49 -15.14
CA TYR A 174 3.75 9.32 -16.32
C TYR A 174 4.93 10.28 -16.43
N GLU A 175 5.31 10.66 -17.64
CA GLU A 175 6.43 11.55 -17.93
C GLU A 175 5.91 12.95 -18.27
N ALA A 176 5.98 13.88 -17.35
CA ALA A 176 5.62 15.28 -17.54
C ALA A 176 6.85 16.07 -18.03
N ARG A 177 6.69 16.85 -19.10
CA ARG A 177 7.72 17.74 -19.68
C ARG A 177 7.51 19.18 -19.26
N THR A 178 6.25 19.56 -18.97
CA THR A 178 5.86 20.91 -18.59
C THR A 178 5.02 20.91 -17.32
N ALA A 179 4.86 22.07 -16.71
CA ALA A 179 4.02 22.26 -15.53
C ALA A 179 2.54 21.90 -15.81
N GLU A 180 2.06 22.24 -17.01
CA GLU A 180 0.70 21.93 -17.46
C GLU A 180 0.51 20.41 -17.61
N GLU A 181 1.47 19.70 -18.18
CA GLU A 181 1.41 18.24 -18.27
C GLU A 181 1.45 17.58 -16.89
N ALA A 182 2.27 18.10 -15.95
CA ALA A 182 2.30 17.60 -14.59
C ALA A 182 0.95 17.75 -13.89
N ALA A 183 0.31 18.92 -14.00
CA ALA A 183 -1.03 19.15 -13.47
C ALA A 183 -2.10 18.27 -14.16
N ALA A 184 -2.02 18.09 -15.48
CA ALA A 184 -2.95 17.25 -16.24
C ALA A 184 -2.83 15.76 -15.85
N TYR A 185 -1.63 15.26 -15.60
CA TYR A 185 -1.45 13.90 -15.10
C TYR A 185 -2.00 13.72 -13.68
N VAL A 186 -1.84 14.72 -12.80
CA VAL A 186 -2.47 14.69 -11.47
C VAL A 186 -4.00 14.63 -11.60
N GLU A 187 -4.60 15.41 -12.47
CA GLU A 187 -6.04 15.40 -12.71
C GLU A 187 -6.51 14.04 -13.25
N LYS A 188 -5.77 13.48 -14.20
CA LYS A 188 -6.02 12.14 -14.75
C LYS A 188 -5.99 11.07 -13.67
N ILE A 189 -4.97 11.07 -12.80
CA ILE A 189 -4.82 10.11 -11.69
C ILE A 189 -5.95 10.31 -10.68
N ALA A 190 -6.28 11.55 -10.33
CA ALA A 190 -7.37 11.87 -9.40
C ALA A 190 -8.74 11.36 -9.89
N ALA A 191 -8.99 11.37 -11.20
CA ALA A 191 -10.21 10.82 -11.80
C ALA A 191 -10.37 9.30 -11.54
N GLU A 192 -9.29 8.60 -11.24
CA GLU A 192 -9.29 7.18 -10.85
C GLU A 192 -9.60 6.98 -9.36
N LYS A 193 -9.97 8.05 -8.62
CA LYS A 193 -10.35 8.04 -7.19
C LYS A 193 -9.25 7.52 -6.27
N VAL A 194 -8.03 7.94 -6.53
CA VAL A 194 -6.87 7.63 -5.67
C VAL A 194 -6.96 8.32 -4.30
N ASP A 195 -6.24 7.80 -3.32
CA ASP A 195 -6.17 8.37 -1.96
C ASP A 195 -5.04 9.38 -1.81
N LEU A 196 -4.03 9.31 -2.70
CA LEU A 196 -2.90 10.24 -2.74
C LEU A 196 -2.32 10.32 -4.15
N ILE A 197 -1.57 11.39 -4.40
CA ILE A 197 -0.72 11.54 -5.59
C ILE A 197 0.72 11.18 -5.22
N LYS A 198 1.42 10.48 -6.09
CA LYS A 198 2.86 10.22 -5.96
C LYS A 198 3.65 10.99 -7.01
N LEU A 199 4.69 11.71 -6.56
CA LEU A 199 5.68 12.36 -7.42
C LEU A 199 7.03 11.65 -7.31
N MET A 200 7.80 11.63 -8.40
CA MET A 200 9.18 11.16 -8.46
C MET A 200 10.08 12.39 -8.73
N ILE A 201 10.57 13.03 -7.67
CA ILE A 201 11.26 14.32 -7.75
C ILE A 201 12.73 14.14 -8.12
N THR A 202 13.39 13.16 -7.48
CA THR A 202 14.79 12.82 -7.78
C THR A 202 14.87 11.54 -8.60
N GLY A 203 16.07 11.24 -9.12
CA GLY A 203 16.43 9.88 -9.50
C GLY A 203 16.37 8.94 -8.30
N GLY A 204 16.52 7.65 -8.55
CA GLY A 204 16.58 6.60 -7.54
C GLY A 204 17.73 5.65 -7.81
N VAL A 205 18.00 4.74 -6.89
CA VAL A 205 19.10 3.76 -6.99
C VAL A 205 19.07 2.97 -8.30
N MET A 206 17.87 2.69 -8.84
CA MET A 206 17.72 1.92 -10.10
C MET A 206 17.98 2.75 -11.36
N ASP A 207 17.95 4.07 -11.26
CA ASP A 207 18.08 5.01 -12.39
C ASP A 207 19.32 5.90 -12.24
N ALA A 208 20.19 5.61 -11.27
CA ALA A 208 21.39 6.39 -11.00
C ALA A 208 22.36 6.31 -12.19
N GLU A 209 22.75 7.46 -12.72
CA GLU A 209 23.77 7.57 -13.78
C GLU A 209 25.18 7.35 -13.22
N VAL A 210 25.38 7.73 -11.96
CA VAL A 210 26.62 7.53 -11.22
C VAL A 210 26.33 6.64 -10.00
N VAL A 211 27.09 5.59 -9.83
CA VAL A 211 26.95 4.66 -8.70
C VAL A 211 27.15 5.44 -7.38
N GLY A 212 26.17 5.35 -6.50
CA GLY A 212 26.19 6.05 -5.21
C GLY A 212 25.61 7.47 -5.23
N GLU A 213 25.12 7.97 -6.36
CA GLU A 213 24.49 9.29 -6.50
C GLU A 213 23.05 9.20 -7.03
N PRO A 214 22.12 8.52 -6.32
CA PRO A 214 20.75 8.36 -6.80
C PRO A 214 19.92 9.65 -6.74
N GLY A 215 20.25 10.59 -5.84
CA GLY A 215 19.44 11.72 -5.47
C GLY A 215 19.47 12.94 -6.41
N VAL A 216 19.90 12.80 -7.66
CA VAL A 216 19.92 13.91 -8.62
C VAL A 216 18.51 14.45 -8.84
N LEU A 217 18.34 15.77 -8.69
CA LEU A 217 17.07 16.45 -8.96
C LEU A 217 16.69 16.29 -10.44
N ARG A 218 15.59 15.64 -10.72
CA ARG A 218 15.08 15.36 -12.07
C ARG A 218 13.85 16.19 -12.41
N MET A 219 12.93 16.29 -11.48
CA MET A 219 11.70 17.05 -11.65
C MET A 219 11.92 18.49 -11.18
N ARG A 220 11.88 19.45 -12.11
CA ARG A 220 12.13 20.86 -11.84
C ARG A 220 11.09 21.43 -10.87
N PRO A 221 11.46 22.44 -10.04
CA PRO A 221 10.57 23.01 -9.01
C PRO A 221 9.20 23.46 -9.53
N GLU A 222 9.14 24.04 -10.75
CA GLU A 222 7.87 24.49 -11.33
C GLU A 222 6.91 23.34 -11.66
N LEU A 223 7.44 22.15 -12.03
CA LEU A 223 6.60 20.97 -12.27
C LEU A 223 6.10 20.39 -10.95
N VAL A 224 6.97 20.34 -9.92
CA VAL A 224 6.59 19.90 -8.58
C VAL A 224 5.49 20.78 -8.03
N LYS A 225 5.69 22.11 -8.10
CA LYS A 225 4.69 23.08 -7.64
C LYS A 225 3.34 22.89 -8.35
N ALA A 226 3.34 22.81 -9.69
CA ALA A 226 2.11 22.65 -10.47
C ALA A 226 1.37 21.35 -10.12
N ALA A 227 2.09 20.24 -9.93
CA ALA A 227 1.52 18.96 -9.51
C ALA A 227 0.94 19.05 -8.08
N CYS A 228 1.67 19.66 -7.14
CA CYS A 228 1.21 19.84 -5.77
C CYS A 228 -0.02 20.75 -5.69
N ASP A 229 0.00 21.91 -6.36
CA ASP A 229 -1.11 22.85 -6.38
C ASP A 229 -2.38 22.19 -6.95
N LYS A 230 -2.24 21.42 -8.04
CA LYS A 230 -3.37 20.68 -8.61
C LYS A 230 -3.90 19.63 -7.65
N ALA A 231 -3.04 18.83 -7.03
CA ALA A 231 -3.45 17.80 -6.06
C ALA A 231 -4.19 18.43 -4.86
N HIS A 232 -3.63 19.50 -4.30
CA HIS A 232 -4.23 20.21 -3.17
C HIS A 232 -5.55 20.88 -3.54
N SER A 233 -5.69 21.44 -4.75
CA SER A 233 -6.97 21.99 -5.24
C SER A 233 -8.07 20.92 -5.33
N LEU A 234 -7.69 19.65 -5.47
CA LEU A 234 -8.60 18.50 -5.48
C LEU A 234 -8.75 17.84 -4.09
N GLY A 235 -8.14 18.41 -3.04
CA GLY A 235 -8.17 17.88 -1.68
C GLY A 235 -7.34 16.62 -1.47
N ILE A 236 -6.40 16.31 -2.39
CA ILE A 236 -5.59 15.10 -2.37
C ILE A 236 -4.18 15.41 -1.87
N LYS A 237 -3.66 14.59 -0.96
CA LYS A 237 -2.30 14.70 -0.44
C LYS A 237 -1.26 14.17 -1.43
N VAL A 238 -0.03 14.69 -1.32
CA VAL A 238 1.10 14.29 -2.17
C VAL A 238 2.12 13.53 -1.33
N ALA A 239 2.67 12.46 -1.90
CA ALA A 239 3.87 11.78 -1.41
C ALA A 239 4.96 11.89 -2.49
N ALA A 240 6.21 12.09 -2.08
CA ALA A 240 7.33 12.25 -3.00
C ALA A 240 8.39 11.15 -2.82
N HIS A 241 9.00 10.72 -3.92
CA HIS A 241 10.29 10.04 -3.94
C HIS A 241 11.37 11.11 -3.98
N VAL A 242 12.21 11.16 -2.96
CA VAL A 242 13.29 12.15 -2.80
C VAL A 242 14.45 11.50 -2.08
N GLU A 243 15.64 11.52 -2.70
CA GLU A 243 16.86 10.93 -2.15
C GLU A 243 17.98 11.98 -2.00
N SER A 244 17.65 13.29 -1.93
CA SER A 244 18.64 14.35 -1.72
C SER A 244 18.09 15.52 -0.93
N THR A 245 18.98 16.26 -0.28
CA THR A 245 18.64 17.50 0.44
C THR A 245 18.05 18.55 -0.49
N GLU A 246 18.54 18.66 -1.72
CA GLU A 246 18.02 19.57 -2.73
C GLU A 246 16.57 19.23 -3.07
N GLY A 247 16.29 17.94 -3.36
CA GLY A 247 14.95 17.47 -3.68
C GLY A 247 13.95 17.66 -2.54
N VAL A 248 14.38 17.60 -1.27
CA VAL A 248 13.50 17.86 -0.10
C VAL A 248 13.13 19.33 0.03
N ARG A 249 13.95 20.24 -0.50
CA ARG A 249 13.73 21.70 -0.42
C ARG A 249 12.83 22.24 -1.55
N VAL A 250 12.59 21.44 -2.59
CA VAL A 250 11.69 21.78 -3.69
C VAL A 250 10.23 21.59 -3.29
#